data_c97bcb5cc38f6c71581925cd6f4f431a
#
_entry.id   c97bcb5cc38f6c71581925cd6f4f431a
#
_cell.length_a   1.000
_cell.length_b   1.000
_cell.length_c   1.000
_cell.angle_alpha   90.00
_cell.angle_beta   90.00
_cell.angle_gamma   90.00
#
_symmetry.space_group_name_H-M   'P 1'
#
loop_
_entity.id
_entity.type
_entity.pdbx_description
1 polymer ?
#
loop_
_entity_poly.entity_id
_entity_poly.type
_entity_poly.pdbx_seq_one_letter_code
_entity_poly.pdbx_strand_id
1 'polypeptide(L)'
;MEKGLAMPNMKFGFGTEVLKELVGKCIEFSKKYDITNDQYRHALGVLLEYKSVHENSNEIDGKIINKINEALLIGGNIKMTNQILFTKEEYFSKINEPFNLFAESRKSVRSFSGEVDVNKIKNAIYLAQTAPSACNRQPSHVYVIINEEIKKNILSIQRGNRGFGHLADKLLVVTT
;
A
#
# COMPACT_ATOMS: atom_id res chain seq x y z
N MET A 1 -4.28 -7.33 2.94
CA MET A 1 -3.21 -7.83 3.85
C MET A 1 -2.01 -6.89 3.82
N GLU A 2 -1.34 -6.66 2.71
CA GLU A 2 -0.12 -5.84 2.57
C GLU A 2 -0.19 -4.46 3.23
N LYS A 3 -1.30 -3.75 3.03
CA LYS A 3 -1.51 -2.45 3.70
C LYS A 3 -1.38 -2.57 5.22
N GLY A 4 -1.94 -3.63 5.82
CA GLY A 4 -1.86 -3.84 7.26
C GLY A 4 -0.42 -4.08 7.74
N LEU A 5 0.35 -4.87 6.97
CA LEU A 5 1.77 -5.12 7.23
C LEU A 5 2.63 -3.85 7.14
N ALA A 6 2.24 -2.90 6.27
CA ALA A 6 2.95 -1.63 6.06
C ALA A 6 2.50 -0.48 6.99
N MET A 7 1.69 -0.76 8.00
CA MET A 7 1.19 0.30 8.91
C MET A 7 2.23 0.66 9.97
N PRO A 8 2.41 1.96 10.29
CA PRO A 8 3.36 2.39 11.32
C PRO A 8 3.07 1.78 12.71
N ASN A 9 1.79 1.63 13.03
CA ASN A 9 1.29 1.03 14.27
C ASN A 9 0.45 -0.21 13.94
N MET A 10 1.08 -1.22 13.38
CA MET A 10 0.43 -2.47 13.04
C MET A 10 -0.12 -3.16 14.31
N LYS A 11 -1.38 -3.56 14.27
CA LYS A 11 -1.98 -4.39 15.33
C LYS A 11 -1.80 -5.85 14.97
N PHE A 12 -1.29 -6.66 15.89
CA PHE A 12 -1.24 -8.10 15.71
C PHE A 12 -2.66 -8.67 15.52
N GLY A 13 -2.79 -9.72 14.75
CA GLY A 13 -4.08 -10.34 14.44
C GLY A 13 -4.99 -9.54 13.50
N PHE A 14 -4.50 -8.46 12.88
CA PHE A 14 -5.31 -7.66 11.96
C PHE A 14 -5.82 -8.46 10.76
N GLY A 15 -7.03 -8.14 10.31
CA GLY A 15 -7.57 -8.65 9.06
C GLY A 15 -7.88 -10.16 9.04
N THR A 16 -8.15 -10.77 10.19
CA THR A 16 -8.37 -12.22 10.33
C THR A 16 -9.36 -12.79 9.32
N GLU A 17 -10.48 -12.12 9.05
CA GLU A 17 -11.47 -12.62 8.09
C GLU A 17 -10.94 -12.57 6.64
N VAL A 18 -10.27 -11.48 6.28
CA VAL A 18 -9.61 -11.35 4.96
C VAL A 18 -8.50 -12.38 4.81
N LEU A 19 -7.78 -12.67 5.89
CA LEU A 19 -6.74 -13.70 5.92
C LEU A 19 -7.32 -15.09 5.66
N LYS A 20 -8.40 -15.45 6.35
CA LYS A 20 -9.11 -16.73 6.16
C LYS A 20 -9.57 -16.90 4.72
N GLU A 21 -10.15 -15.85 4.16
CA GLU A 21 -10.61 -15.84 2.76
C GLU A 21 -9.44 -15.99 1.79
N LEU A 22 -8.36 -15.24 1.98
CA LEU A 22 -7.17 -15.30 1.12
C LEU A 22 -6.54 -16.69 1.11
N VAL A 23 -6.34 -17.29 2.29
CA VAL A 23 -5.78 -18.65 2.41
C VAL A 23 -6.68 -19.67 1.72
N GLY A 24 -8.00 -19.59 1.96
CA GLY A 24 -8.97 -20.47 1.30
C GLY A 24 -8.90 -20.37 -0.23
N LYS A 25 -8.86 -19.15 -0.76
CA LYS A 25 -8.72 -18.90 -2.20
C LYS A 25 -7.39 -19.40 -2.76
N CYS A 26 -6.29 -19.26 -2.04
CA CYS A 26 -5.00 -19.80 -2.47
C CYS A 26 -5.03 -21.33 -2.59
N ILE A 27 -5.60 -22.02 -1.59
CA ILE A 27 -5.73 -23.50 -1.64
C ILE A 27 -6.68 -23.93 -2.76
N GLU A 28 -7.77 -23.22 -2.98
CA GLU A 28 -8.70 -23.53 -4.08
C GLU A 28 -8.04 -23.29 -5.45
N PHE A 29 -7.32 -22.16 -5.60
CA PHE A 29 -6.62 -21.82 -6.84
C PHE A 29 -5.62 -22.89 -7.23
N SER A 30 -4.82 -23.38 -6.29
CA SER A 30 -3.79 -24.41 -6.55
C SER A 30 -4.35 -25.72 -7.09
N LYS A 31 -5.63 -26.03 -6.83
CA LYS A 31 -6.31 -27.22 -7.33
C LYS A 31 -6.79 -27.11 -8.78
N LYS A 32 -6.93 -25.88 -9.28
CA LYS A 32 -7.60 -25.61 -10.56
C LYS A 32 -6.69 -24.93 -11.59
N TYR A 33 -5.67 -24.24 -11.14
CA TYR A 33 -4.87 -23.34 -11.97
C TYR A 33 -3.37 -23.54 -11.76
N ASP A 34 -2.59 -22.92 -12.64
CA ASP A 34 -1.13 -22.98 -12.60
C ASP A 34 -0.58 -22.21 -11.39
N ILE A 35 0.17 -22.91 -10.53
CA ILE A 35 0.80 -22.37 -9.33
C ILE A 35 2.00 -21.45 -9.63
N THR A 36 2.44 -21.36 -10.88
CA THR A 36 3.48 -20.41 -11.31
C THR A 36 2.91 -18.99 -11.57
N ASN A 37 1.59 -18.83 -11.55
CA ASN A 37 0.91 -17.55 -11.74
C ASN A 37 1.44 -16.50 -10.77
N ASP A 38 1.81 -15.33 -11.28
CA ASP A 38 2.45 -14.26 -10.49
C ASP A 38 1.56 -13.73 -9.36
N GLN A 39 0.25 -13.58 -9.59
CA GLN A 39 -0.68 -13.11 -8.55
C GLN A 39 -0.83 -14.15 -7.44
N TYR A 40 -0.88 -15.42 -7.80
CA TYR A 40 -0.92 -16.52 -6.82
C TYR A 40 0.35 -16.52 -5.97
N ARG A 41 1.53 -16.47 -6.61
CA ARG A 41 2.82 -16.41 -5.91
C ARG A 41 2.95 -15.17 -5.03
N HIS A 42 2.47 -14.04 -5.51
CA HIS A 42 2.41 -12.81 -4.71
C HIS A 42 1.51 -12.97 -3.47
N ALA A 43 0.32 -13.55 -3.63
CA ALA A 43 -0.57 -13.83 -2.51
C ALA A 43 0.07 -14.73 -1.45
N LEU A 44 0.80 -15.77 -1.88
CA LEU A 44 1.57 -16.63 -0.97
C LEU A 44 2.71 -15.87 -0.29
N GLY A 45 3.39 -14.95 -1.00
CA GLY A 45 4.41 -14.08 -0.42
C GLY A 45 3.86 -13.20 0.72
N VAL A 46 2.65 -12.66 0.53
CA VAL A 46 1.93 -11.90 1.58
C VAL A 46 1.59 -12.78 2.77
N LEU A 47 1.14 -14.03 2.54
CA LEU A 47 0.83 -14.97 3.62
C LEU A 47 2.08 -15.37 4.40
N LEU A 48 3.20 -15.58 3.72
CA LEU A 48 4.48 -15.89 4.33
C LEU A 48 4.97 -14.76 5.22
N GLU A 49 4.90 -13.52 4.73
CA GLU A 49 5.27 -12.33 5.49
C GLU A 49 4.34 -12.12 6.69
N TYR A 50 3.03 -12.27 6.49
CA TYR A 50 2.07 -12.19 7.60
C TYR A 50 2.39 -13.21 8.69
N LYS A 51 2.65 -14.46 8.31
CA LYS A 51 3.05 -15.51 9.24
C LYS A 51 4.31 -15.12 10.01
N SER A 52 5.37 -14.71 9.31
CA SER A 52 6.65 -14.35 9.92
C SER A 52 6.51 -13.22 10.96
N VAL A 53 5.75 -12.17 10.64
CA VAL A 53 5.50 -11.04 11.54
C VAL A 53 4.73 -11.47 12.81
N HIS A 54 3.85 -12.46 12.69
CA HIS A 54 2.99 -12.92 13.80
C HIS A 54 3.48 -14.20 14.47
N GLU A 55 4.61 -14.74 14.06
CA GLU A 55 5.11 -16.07 14.50
C GLU A 55 5.27 -16.18 16.03
N ASN A 56 5.57 -15.07 16.69
CA ASN A 56 5.75 -14.99 18.14
C ASN A 56 4.54 -14.35 18.86
N SER A 57 3.41 -14.15 18.17
CA SER A 57 2.21 -13.58 18.77
C SER A 57 1.15 -14.65 19.02
N ASN A 58 0.46 -14.58 20.16
CA ASN A 58 -0.68 -15.44 20.46
C ASN A 58 -2.01 -14.91 19.85
N GLU A 59 -1.92 -13.92 18.95
CA GLU A 59 -3.07 -13.21 18.39
C GLU A 59 -3.71 -13.92 17.19
N ILE A 60 -3.12 -15.01 16.72
CA ILE A 60 -3.64 -15.75 15.56
C ILE A 60 -4.01 -17.18 15.96
N ASP A 61 -5.22 -17.59 15.56
CA ASP A 61 -5.68 -18.98 15.72
C ASP A 61 -4.72 -19.95 14.99
N GLY A 62 -4.21 -20.95 15.73
CA GLY A 62 -3.34 -22.00 15.20
C GLY A 62 -3.93 -22.73 13.98
N LYS A 63 -5.26 -22.83 13.88
CA LYS A 63 -5.93 -23.39 12.68
C LYS A 63 -5.66 -22.58 11.43
N ILE A 64 -5.57 -21.26 11.56
CA ILE A 64 -5.27 -20.36 10.42
C ILE A 64 -3.81 -20.54 10.03
N ILE A 65 -2.90 -20.60 11.00
CA ILE A 65 -1.47 -20.85 10.75
C ILE A 65 -1.26 -22.17 10.02
N ASN A 66 -1.96 -23.23 10.43
CA ASN A 66 -1.87 -24.53 9.75
C ASN A 66 -2.33 -24.44 8.28
N LYS A 67 -3.41 -23.71 7.98
CA LYS A 67 -3.85 -23.48 6.61
C LYS A 67 -2.87 -22.63 5.80
N ILE A 68 -2.23 -21.64 6.41
CA ILE A 68 -1.17 -20.87 5.76
C ILE A 68 -0.01 -21.81 5.40
N ASN A 69 0.41 -22.66 6.33
CA ASN A 69 1.47 -23.64 6.09
C ASN A 69 1.12 -24.61 4.95
N GLU A 70 -0.13 -25.09 4.90
CA GLU A 70 -0.63 -25.91 3.79
C GLU A 70 -0.51 -25.17 2.45
N ALA A 71 -0.99 -23.93 2.36
CA ALA A 71 -0.92 -23.14 1.14
C ALA A 71 0.53 -22.87 0.70
N LEU A 72 1.41 -22.56 1.64
CA LEU A 72 2.85 -22.34 1.38
C LEU A 72 3.56 -23.61 0.91
N LEU A 73 3.22 -24.77 1.50
CA LEU A 73 3.77 -26.05 1.09
C LEU A 73 3.41 -26.38 -0.37
N ILE A 74 2.17 -26.13 -0.77
CA ILE A 74 1.71 -26.34 -2.16
C ILE A 74 2.45 -25.38 -3.10
N GLY A 75 2.64 -24.12 -2.70
CA GLY A 75 3.30 -23.10 -3.52
C GLY A 75 4.81 -23.29 -3.69
N GLY A 76 5.44 -24.09 -2.84
CA GLY A 76 6.89 -24.38 -2.90
C GLY A 76 7.74 -23.19 -2.47
N ASN A 77 8.80 -22.89 -3.23
CA ASN A 77 9.73 -21.80 -2.90
C ASN A 77 9.10 -20.43 -3.16
N ILE A 78 8.59 -19.80 -2.12
CA ILE A 78 7.94 -18.49 -2.14
C ILE A 78 8.86 -17.44 -1.52
N LYS A 79 8.97 -16.28 -2.19
CA LYS A 79 9.63 -15.10 -1.64
C LYS A 79 8.61 -14.24 -0.89
N MET A 80 9.00 -13.68 0.26
CA MET A 80 8.22 -12.66 0.96
C MET A 80 8.04 -11.43 0.09
N THR A 81 6.93 -10.71 0.27
CA THR A 81 6.65 -9.45 -0.43
C THR A 81 7.46 -8.29 0.12
N ASN A 82 8.03 -8.44 1.31
CA ASN A 82 8.88 -7.47 2.02
C ASN A 82 8.28 -6.06 2.08
N GLN A 83 7.50 -5.80 3.10
CA GLN A 83 7.12 -4.44 3.46
C GLN A 83 8.35 -3.74 4.04
N ILE A 84 8.98 -2.90 3.23
CA ILE A 84 10.29 -2.34 3.54
C ILE A 84 10.11 -1.06 4.34
N LEU A 85 10.86 -0.93 5.45
CA LEU A 85 11.04 0.33 6.15
C LEU A 85 12.24 1.06 5.54
N PHE A 86 12.03 2.30 5.11
CA PHE A 86 13.07 3.18 4.62
C PHE A 86 13.28 4.32 5.61
N THR A 87 14.52 4.71 5.81
CA THR A 87 14.85 6.05 6.33
C THR A 87 14.46 7.10 5.28
N LYS A 88 14.38 8.36 5.70
CA LYS A 88 14.12 9.47 4.78
C LYS A 88 15.19 9.56 3.69
N GLU A 89 16.44 9.37 4.07
CA GLU A 89 17.60 9.41 3.18
C GLU A 89 17.56 8.30 2.14
N GLU A 90 17.25 7.08 2.55
CA GLU A 90 17.10 5.93 1.65
C GLU A 90 15.95 6.14 0.68
N TYR A 91 14.79 6.63 1.17
CA TYR A 91 13.63 6.88 0.31
C TYR A 91 13.93 7.90 -0.79
N PHE A 92 14.68 8.95 -0.47
CA PHE A 92 15.05 10.00 -1.42
C PHE A 92 16.35 9.77 -2.17
N SER A 93 17.03 8.63 -1.96
CA SER A 93 18.34 8.35 -2.57
C SER A 93 18.34 8.39 -4.11
N LYS A 94 17.18 8.19 -4.75
CA LYS A 94 17.01 8.11 -6.21
C LYS A 94 16.42 9.37 -6.87
N ILE A 95 16.26 10.47 -6.15
CA ILE A 95 15.61 11.68 -6.70
C ILE A 95 16.40 12.36 -7.82
N ASN A 96 17.71 12.18 -7.88
CA ASN A 96 18.59 12.75 -8.91
C ASN A 96 19.05 11.72 -9.95
N GLU A 97 18.54 10.50 -9.89
CA GLU A 97 18.86 9.44 -10.82
C GLU A 97 18.10 9.63 -12.17
N PRO A 98 18.51 8.97 -13.24
CA PRO A 98 17.75 8.92 -14.49
C PRO A 98 16.27 8.56 -14.24
N PHE A 99 15.38 9.11 -15.07
CA PHE A 99 13.93 9.04 -14.86
C PHE A 99 13.40 7.62 -14.60
N ASN A 100 13.93 6.61 -15.28
CA ASN A 100 13.53 5.22 -15.07
C ASN A 100 13.82 4.75 -13.64
N LEU A 101 15.03 5.02 -13.12
CA LEU A 101 15.41 4.65 -11.76
C LEU A 101 14.64 5.45 -10.70
N PHE A 102 14.41 6.73 -10.97
CA PHE A 102 13.56 7.56 -10.13
C PHE A 102 12.11 7.03 -10.08
N ALA A 103 11.51 6.75 -11.23
CA ALA A 103 10.14 6.25 -11.33
C ALA A 103 9.97 4.88 -10.62
N GLU A 104 10.93 3.97 -10.79
CA GLU A 104 10.95 2.66 -10.13
C GLU A 104 11.13 2.76 -8.61
N SER A 105 11.78 3.82 -8.13
CA SER A 105 11.98 4.04 -6.69
C SER A 105 10.72 4.44 -5.95
N ARG A 106 9.66 4.90 -6.63
CA ARG A 106 8.39 5.32 -6.02
C ARG A 106 7.76 4.18 -5.20
N LYS A 107 7.41 4.46 -3.97
CA LYS A 107 6.72 3.53 -3.06
C LYS A 107 5.44 4.15 -2.52
N SER A 108 4.52 3.31 -2.05
CA SER A 108 3.32 3.75 -1.34
C SER A 108 3.66 4.05 0.11
N VAL A 109 3.83 5.33 0.43
CA VAL A 109 4.12 5.79 1.79
C VAL A 109 2.82 5.89 2.61
N ARG A 110 2.85 5.43 3.85
CA ARG A 110 1.72 5.49 4.80
C ARG A 110 2.11 6.07 6.17
N SER A 111 3.36 6.47 6.31
CA SER A 111 3.85 7.21 7.48
C SER A 111 4.21 8.61 7.04
N PHE A 112 3.42 9.59 7.46
CA PHE A 112 3.62 11.00 7.14
C PHE A 112 4.00 11.75 8.40
N SER A 113 4.90 12.72 8.25
CA SER A 113 5.31 13.62 9.33
C SER A 113 5.66 15.01 8.79
N GLY A 114 5.42 16.03 9.61
CA GLY A 114 5.73 17.42 9.29
C GLY A 114 4.73 18.06 8.32
N GLU A 115 4.96 19.31 8.04
CA GLU A 115 4.13 20.15 7.17
C GLU A 115 4.71 20.22 5.76
N VAL A 116 3.84 20.31 4.78
CA VAL A 116 4.20 20.51 3.37
C VAL A 116 3.93 21.94 2.96
N ASP A 117 4.95 22.65 2.47
CA ASP A 117 4.80 23.98 1.92
C ASP A 117 3.84 23.97 0.72
N VAL A 118 2.80 24.82 0.80
CA VAL A 118 1.79 24.98 -0.27
C VAL A 118 2.43 25.40 -1.60
N ASN A 119 3.51 26.16 -1.58
CA ASN A 119 4.20 26.56 -2.81
C ASN A 119 4.87 25.36 -3.49
N LYS A 120 5.40 24.40 -2.75
CA LYS A 120 5.90 23.15 -3.31
C LYS A 120 4.79 22.34 -3.99
N ILE A 121 3.61 22.31 -3.36
CA ILE A 121 2.42 21.67 -3.96
C ILE A 121 2.00 22.40 -5.23
N LYS A 122 1.93 23.72 -5.23
CA LYS A 122 1.61 24.53 -6.43
C LYS A 122 2.58 24.26 -7.57
N ASN A 123 3.90 24.21 -7.28
CA ASN A 123 4.92 23.93 -8.29
C ASN A 123 4.75 22.51 -8.87
N ALA A 124 4.43 21.52 -8.05
CA ALA A 124 4.16 20.16 -8.52
C ALA A 124 2.89 20.09 -9.40
N ILE A 125 1.84 20.82 -9.03
CA ILE A 125 0.59 20.92 -9.83
C ILE A 125 0.90 21.61 -11.17
N TYR A 126 1.65 22.71 -11.16
CA TYR A 126 2.06 23.42 -12.37
C TYR A 126 2.84 22.49 -13.31
N LEU A 127 3.78 21.73 -12.78
CA LEU A 127 4.50 20.73 -13.58
C LEU A 127 3.55 19.66 -14.15
N ALA A 128 2.61 19.17 -13.36
CA ALA A 128 1.62 18.19 -13.81
C ALA A 128 0.72 18.72 -14.94
N GLN A 129 0.43 20.03 -14.97
CA GLN A 129 -0.35 20.67 -16.03
C GLN A 129 0.37 20.72 -17.39
N THR A 130 1.66 20.43 -17.46
CA THR A 130 2.38 20.28 -18.74
C THR A 130 1.99 19.00 -19.48
N ALA A 131 1.26 18.08 -18.85
CA ALA A 131 0.73 16.90 -19.50
C ALA A 131 -0.26 17.30 -20.62
N PRO A 132 -0.20 16.65 -21.78
CA PRO A 132 -1.11 16.96 -22.88
C PRO A 132 -2.55 16.61 -22.51
N SER A 133 -3.49 17.44 -22.96
CA SER A 133 -4.92 17.15 -22.86
C SER A 133 -5.59 17.25 -24.23
N ALA A 134 -6.67 16.51 -24.45
CA ALA A 134 -7.41 16.53 -25.71
C ALA A 134 -7.87 17.96 -26.03
N CYS A 135 -7.49 18.45 -27.22
CA CYS A 135 -7.76 19.83 -27.64
C CYS A 135 -7.29 20.90 -26.66
N ASN A 136 -6.30 20.59 -25.83
CA ASN A 136 -5.81 21.46 -24.76
C ASN A 136 -6.91 21.99 -23.82
N ARG A 137 -7.93 21.18 -23.55
CA ARG A 137 -9.08 21.57 -22.71
C ARG A 137 -8.75 21.72 -21.23
N GLN A 138 -7.64 21.12 -20.79
CA GLN A 138 -7.16 21.17 -19.39
C GLN A 138 -8.28 20.96 -18.34
N PRO A 139 -9.06 19.86 -18.42
CA PRO A 139 -10.26 19.69 -17.60
C PRO A 139 -9.99 19.39 -16.14
N SER A 140 -8.75 19.04 -15.81
CA SER A 140 -8.40 18.62 -14.45
C SER A 140 -8.22 19.81 -13.52
N HIS A 141 -8.89 19.77 -12.38
CA HIS A 141 -8.75 20.74 -11.31
C HIS A 141 -8.16 20.07 -10.07
N VAL A 142 -7.28 20.78 -9.36
CA VAL A 142 -6.67 20.28 -8.12
C VAL A 142 -7.01 21.22 -6.97
N TYR A 143 -7.68 20.67 -5.97
CA TYR A 143 -8.02 21.38 -4.73
C TYR A 143 -7.04 20.96 -3.64
N VAL A 144 -6.41 21.93 -2.99
CA VAL A 144 -5.52 21.70 -1.85
C VAL A 144 -6.32 21.92 -0.57
N ILE A 145 -6.62 20.87 0.15
CA ILE A 145 -7.42 20.89 1.37
C ILE A 145 -6.49 21.02 2.57
N ILE A 146 -6.59 22.18 3.25
CA ILE A 146 -5.79 22.53 4.43
C ILE A 146 -6.66 22.50 5.70
N ASN A 147 -7.96 22.81 5.56
CA ASN A 147 -8.88 22.85 6.69
C ASN A 147 -9.12 21.45 7.27
N GLU A 148 -8.87 21.29 8.58
CA GLU A 148 -8.94 19.98 9.27
C GLU A 148 -10.33 19.36 9.26
N GLU A 149 -11.39 20.17 9.37
CA GLU A 149 -12.77 19.68 9.35
C GLU A 149 -13.14 19.13 7.97
N ILE A 150 -12.84 19.90 6.92
CA ILE A 150 -13.06 19.46 5.53
C ILE A 150 -12.24 18.21 5.23
N LYS A 151 -10.97 18.16 5.67
CA LYS A 151 -10.08 17.01 5.53
C LYS A 151 -10.69 15.77 6.19
N LYS A 152 -11.19 15.89 7.42
CA LYS A 152 -11.87 14.83 8.17
C LYS A 152 -13.11 14.31 7.43
N ASN A 153 -13.92 15.21 6.89
CA ASN A 153 -15.13 14.85 6.15
C ASN A 153 -14.77 14.09 4.86
N ILE A 154 -13.80 14.54 4.10
CA ILE A 154 -13.33 13.84 2.89
C ILE A 154 -12.80 12.45 3.24
N LEU A 155 -11.95 12.35 4.27
CA LEU A 155 -11.38 11.06 4.70
C LEU A 155 -12.43 10.07 5.22
N SER A 156 -13.56 10.56 5.73
CA SER A 156 -14.65 9.70 6.21
C SER A 156 -15.38 8.96 5.08
N ILE A 157 -15.48 9.58 3.91
CA ILE A 157 -16.16 9.02 2.73
C ILE A 157 -15.19 8.31 1.77
N GLN A 158 -13.93 8.75 1.72
CA GLN A 158 -12.90 8.15 0.87
C GLN A 158 -12.48 6.79 1.45
N ARG A 159 -12.59 5.73 0.65
CA ARG A 159 -12.17 4.39 1.04
C ARG A 159 -10.67 4.19 0.84
N GLY A 160 -10.06 3.37 1.70
CA GLY A 160 -8.65 2.99 1.55
C GLY A 160 -7.66 3.80 2.39
N ASN A 161 -8.08 4.90 3.03
CA ASN A 161 -7.21 5.73 3.88
C ASN A 161 -7.14 5.26 5.36
N ARG A 162 -7.96 4.28 5.77
CA ARG A 162 -8.07 3.85 7.17
C ARG A 162 -6.71 3.51 7.77
N GLY A 163 -6.42 4.11 8.92
CA GLY A 163 -5.23 3.86 9.73
C GLY A 163 -4.05 4.80 9.43
N PHE A 164 -4.05 5.58 8.34
CA PHE A 164 -2.97 6.51 8.02
C PHE A 164 -3.42 7.85 7.43
N GLY A 165 -4.63 7.96 6.88
CA GLY A 165 -5.10 9.19 6.23
C GLY A 165 -5.06 10.41 7.14
N HIS A 166 -5.32 10.23 8.44
CA HIS A 166 -5.26 11.30 9.44
C HIS A 166 -3.85 11.84 9.69
N LEU A 167 -2.80 11.12 9.25
CA LEU A 167 -1.41 11.56 9.38
C LEU A 167 -1.02 12.56 8.28
N ALA A 168 -1.82 12.67 7.22
CA ALA A 168 -1.52 13.59 6.12
C ALA A 168 -1.79 15.04 6.52
N ASP A 169 -0.80 15.90 6.35
CA ASP A 169 -0.89 17.34 6.62
C ASP A 169 -1.95 18.00 5.70
N LYS A 170 -1.92 17.68 4.42
CA LYS A 170 -2.84 18.21 3.41
C LYS A 170 -3.40 17.10 2.53
N LEU A 171 -4.60 17.32 1.95
CA LEU A 171 -5.14 16.43 0.93
C LEU A 171 -5.18 17.16 -0.42
N LEU A 172 -4.93 16.41 -1.48
CA LEU A 172 -5.15 16.86 -2.85
C LEU A 172 -6.37 16.12 -3.41
N VAL A 173 -7.38 16.88 -3.83
CA VAL A 173 -8.57 16.34 -4.51
C VAL A 173 -8.48 16.74 -5.96
N VAL A 174 -8.44 15.76 -6.85
CA VAL A 174 -8.40 15.96 -8.30
C VAL A 174 -9.77 15.67 -8.87
N THR A 175 -10.29 16.59 -9.65
CA THR A 175 -11.58 16.45 -10.36
C THR A 175 -11.38 16.72 -11.86
N THR A 176 -12.31 16.25 -12.66
CA THR A 176 -12.38 16.48 -14.11
C THR A 176 -13.75 17.00 -14.48
#